data_3c12df4a0d0e62d0356aff887fc52af4
#
_entry.id   3c12df4a0d0e62d0356aff887fc52af4
#
_cell.length_a   1.000
_cell.length_b   1.000
_cell.length_c   1.000
_cell.angle_alpha   90.00
_cell.angle_beta   90.00
_cell.angle_gamma   90.00
#
_symmetry.space_group_name_H-M   'P 1'
#
loop_
_entity.id
_entity.type
_entity.pdbx_description
1 polymer ?
#
loop_
_entity_poly.entity_id
_entity_poly.type
_entity_poly.pdbx_seq_one_letter_code
_entity_poly.pdbx_strand_id
1 'polypeptide(L)'
;IPTGITFLLKKLNLPDWSLSAIEGIISIGMLLGYMYLMGKVDDIERVFQYHGAEHKTIFCYENEDELTVENVKRFSRFHPRWGTNFLFLIMFVSVFIFSFTGWGGFLQRIVLRILLIPIVAGITYEIIKWLGKSNGVIARIISYPGLKLQGLTTREPDDKQIEVAIASLKAAEGIEEREKTIGELLNEGTKILGDADIDTSRLDSQLLLGKVLEKDKLYLITNSTEKVSNSNKVKYFDLIKKRQNKMPVRYILGECDFMGLDFYVEEGVLIPRSDTEVLVEEVLKLIPINKELEVCDLCSGSGAIGISLAHYRPDIKVDEIDLYPVPEKVTKKNIIRNNLEDRVSFIKSDLLDEVIKVNKRYNIIVSNPPYIKEE
;
A
#
# COMPACT_ATOMS: atom_id res chain seq x y z
N ILE A 1 -26.04 38.12 -1.59
CA ILE A 1 -26.52 38.11 -0.19
C ILE A 1 -25.86 39.24 0.61
N PRO A 2 -24.50 39.38 0.70
CA PRO A 2 -23.84 40.43 1.49
C PRO A 2 -24.31 41.83 1.09
N THR A 3 -24.36 42.13 -0.21
CA THR A 3 -24.82 43.41 -0.77
C THR A 3 -26.26 43.70 -0.40
N GLY A 4 -27.13 42.70 -0.35
CA GLY A 4 -28.53 42.86 0.07
C GLY A 4 -28.69 43.25 1.54
N ILE A 5 -27.87 42.62 2.40
CA ILE A 5 -27.86 42.93 3.85
C ILE A 5 -27.35 44.35 4.08
N THR A 6 -26.25 44.73 3.43
CA THR A 6 -25.69 46.08 3.57
C THR A 6 -26.56 47.16 2.97
N PHE A 7 -27.38 46.84 1.95
CA PHE A 7 -28.38 47.76 1.42
C PHE A 7 -29.47 48.13 2.46
N LEU A 8 -29.84 47.17 3.31
CA LEU A 8 -30.74 47.43 4.43
C LEU A 8 -30.11 48.35 5.49
N LEU A 9 -28.78 48.22 5.68
CA LEU A 9 -28.02 49.06 6.61
C LEU A 9 -27.83 50.51 6.11
N LYS A 10 -28.03 50.77 4.81
CA LYS A 10 -27.96 52.14 4.26
C LYS A 10 -28.95 53.09 4.92
N LYS A 11 -30.06 52.59 5.47
CA LYS A 11 -31.03 53.38 6.24
C LYS A 11 -30.45 53.97 7.53
N LEU A 12 -29.27 53.48 7.99
CA LEU A 12 -28.61 53.97 9.20
C LEU A 12 -27.68 55.17 8.98
N ASN A 13 -27.69 55.78 7.78
CA ASN A 13 -26.83 56.93 7.40
C ASN A 13 -25.34 56.76 7.73
N LEU A 14 -24.83 55.55 7.58
CA LEU A 14 -23.40 55.26 7.79
C LEU A 14 -22.55 55.76 6.61
N PRO A 15 -21.28 56.14 6.84
CA PRO A 15 -20.35 56.53 5.76
C PRO A 15 -20.15 55.37 4.76
N ASP A 16 -20.00 55.72 3.47
CA ASP A 16 -19.85 54.71 2.39
C ASP A 16 -18.73 53.73 2.62
N TRP A 17 -17.58 54.16 3.15
CA TRP A 17 -16.47 53.28 3.46
C TRP A 17 -16.81 52.23 4.54
N SER A 18 -17.60 52.59 5.53
CA SER A 18 -18.03 51.68 6.58
C SER A 18 -19.01 50.63 6.08
N LEU A 19 -19.91 50.99 5.16
CA LEU A 19 -20.83 50.03 4.50
C LEU A 19 -20.05 49.02 3.67
N SER A 20 -19.01 49.46 2.94
CA SER A 20 -18.14 48.57 2.17
C SER A 20 -17.30 47.64 3.07
N ALA A 21 -16.80 48.13 4.20
CA ALA A 21 -16.09 47.32 5.20
C ALA A 21 -17.02 46.27 5.83
N ILE A 22 -18.25 46.64 6.21
CA ILE A 22 -19.25 45.70 6.75
C ILE A 22 -19.59 44.62 5.71
N GLU A 23 -19.81 44.99 4.44
CA GLU A 23 -20.06 44.05 3.35
C GLU A 23 -18.90 43.04 3.22
N GLY A 24 -17.67 43.53 3.30
CA GLY A 24 -16.46 42.68 3.29
C GLY A 24 -16.40 41.72 4.46
N ILE A 25 -16.66 42.20 5.69
CA ILE A 25 -16.67 41.36 6.90
C ILE A 25 -17.76 40.27 6.80
N ILE A 26 -18.97 40.64 6.35
CA ILE A 26 -20.05 39.66 6.14
C ILE A 26 -19.63 38.61 5.09
N SER A 27 -19.02 39.04 3.99
CA SER A 27 -18.53 38.12 2.94
C SER A 27 -17.49 37.14 3.45
N ILE A 28 -16.52 37.61 4.24
CA ILE A 28 -15.52 36.77 4.89
C ILE A 28 -16.21 35.81 5.86
N GLY A 29 -17.09 36.27 6.72
CA GLY A 29 -17.82 35.44 7.67
C GLY A 29 -18.65 34.34 6.98
N MET A 30 -19.31 34.66 5.87
CA MET A 30 -20.05 33.67 5.08
C MET A 30 -19.15 32.63 4.44
N LEU A 31 -17.98 33.02 3.89
CA LEU A 31 -17.03 32.10 3.33
C LEU A 31 -16.46 31.16 4.40
N LEU A 32 -16.06 31.69 5.56
CA LEU A 32 -15.57 30.89 6.68
C LEU A 32 -16.63 29.90 7.20
N GLY A 33 -17.88 30.36 7.33
CA GLY A 33 -19.01 29.52 7.70
C GLY A 33 -19.25 28.40 6.68
N TYR A 34 -19.21 28.73 5.39
CA TYR A 34 -19.32 27.74 4.32
C TYR A 34 -18.20 26.69 4.39
N MET A 35 -16.93 27.13 4.49
CA MET A 35 -15.78 26.22 4.60
C MET A 35 -15.88 25.31 5.83
N TYR A 36 -16.31 25.86 6.96
CA TYR A 36 -16.52 25.09 8.18
C TYR A 36 -17.61 24.02 8.01
N LEU A 37 -18.74 24.36 7.39
CA LEU A 37 -19.83 23.41 7.13
C LEU A 37 -19.42 22.34 6.14
N MET A 38 -18.76 22.74 5.05
CA MET A 38 -18.27 21.79 4.04
C MET A 38 -17.23 20.82 4.62
N GLY A 39 -16.39 21.28 5.53
CA GLY A 39 -15.41 20.42 6.20
C GLY A 39 -16.00 19.35 7.13
N LYS A 40 -17.33 19.31 7.32
CA LYS A 40 -18.05 18.25 8.03
C LYS A 40 -18.63 17.17 7.10
N VAL A 41 -18.52 17.35 5.80
CA VAL A 41 -18.94 16.36 4.81
C VAL A 41 -17.78 15.39 4.59
N ASP A 42 -18.01 14.07 4.75
CA ASP A 42 -16.97 13.03 4.73
C ASP A 42 -16.09 13.09 3.48
N ASP A 43 -16.67 13.26 2.31
CA ASP A 43 -15.91 13.38 1.05
C ASP A 43 -14.99 14.60 1.02
N ILE A 44 -15.44 15.72 1.57
CA ILE A 44 -14.66 16.97 1.67
C ILE A 44 -13.59 16.85 2.76
N GLU A 45 -13.87 16.17 3.86
CA GLU A 45 -12.87 15.90 4.88
C GLU A 45 -11.70 15.11 4.29
N ARG A 46 -11.99 14.11 3.45
CA ARG A 46 -10.97 13.35 2.74
C ARG A 46 -10.12 14.22 1.78
N VAL A 47 -10.75 15.14 1.07
CA VAL A 47 -10.01 16.13 0.24
C VAL A 47 -9.10 16.99 1.12
N PHE A 48 -9.56 17.42 2.30
CA PHE A 48 -8.75 18.20 3.23
C PHE A 48 -7.60 17.39 3.85
N GLN A 49 -7.73 16.08 3.96
CA GLN A 49 -6.64 15.19 4.35
C GLN A 49 -5.56 15.12 3.25
N TYR A 50 -5.94 14.94 1.98
CA TYR A 50 -4.98 15.01 0.86
C TYR A 50 -4.27 16.36 0.78
N HIS A 51 -4.98 17.46 0.99
CA HIS A 51 -4.39 18.80 1.05
C HIS A 51 -3.41 18.94 2.23
N GLY A 52 -3.70 18.30 3.37
CA GLY A 52 -2.78 18.20 4.49
C GLY A 52 -1.53 17.37 4.16
N ALA A 53 -1.68 16.26 3.42
CA ALA A 53 -0.58 15.43 2.95
C ALA A 53 0.35 16.20 2.00
N GLU A 54 -0.22 16.95 1.05
CA GLU A 54 0.52 17.82 0.15
C GLU A 54 1.39 18.82 0.91
N HIS A 55 0.82 19.56 1.85
CA HIS A 55 1.56 20.53 2.66
C HIS A 55 2.72 19.90 3.43
N LYS A 56 2.50 18.76 4.08
CA LYS A 56 3.54 18.05 4.83
C LYS A 56 4.66 17.56 3.90
N THR A 57 4.28 17.00 2.74
CA THR A 57 5.25 16.47 1.76
C THR A 57 6.13 17.56 1.18
N ILE A 58 5.54 18.71 0.82
CA ILE A 58 6.30 19.85 0.32
C ILE A 58 7.19 20.43 1.41
N PHE A 59 6.72 20.48 2.65
CA PHE A 59 7.52 20.94 3.77
C PHE A 59 8.75 20.06 4.01
N CYS A 60 8.59 18.72 3.90
CA CYS A 60 9.67 17.76 3.95
C CYS A 60 10.67 18.00 2.81
N TYR A 61 10.19 18.19 1.59
CA TYR A 61 11.00 18.45 0.40
C TYR A 61 11.81 19.78 0.49
N GLU A 62 11.15 20.85 0.94
CA GLU A 62 11.82 22.17 1.12
C GLU A 62 12.89 22.16 2.22
N ASN A 63 12.84 21.21 3.16
CA ASN A 63 13.87 21.00 4.17
C ASN A 63 14.95 20.00 3.74
N GLU A 64 14.92 19.55 2.47
CA GLU A 64 15.89 18.60 1.90
C GLU A 64 15.92 17.23 2.62
N ASP A 65 14.85 16.88 3.36
CA ASP A 65 14.70 15.57 3.98
C ASP A 65 14.23 14.54 2.95
N GLU A 66 14.63 13.28 3.15
CA GLU A 66 14.20 12.17 2.29
C GLU A 66 12.67 12.03 2.32
N LEU A 67 12.04 11.96 1.12
CA LEU A 67 10.59 11.83 0.97
C LEU A 67 10.14 10.40 1.30
N THR A 68 10.04 10.10 2.59
CA THR A 68 9.46 8.89 3.17
C THR A 68 8.23 9.23 3.99
N VAL A 69 7.30 8.29 4.15
CA VAL A 69 6.09 8.50 4.98
C VAL A 69 6.47 8.92 6.41
N GLU A 70 7.51 8.29 6.96
CA GLU A 70 7.97 8.57 8.32
C GLU A 70 8.51 10.00 8.48
N ASN A 71 9.32 10.46 7.55
CA ASN A 71 9.85 11.82 7.58
C ASN A 71 8.75 12.85 7.36
N VAL A 72 7.89 12.64 6.36
CA VAL A 72 6.76 13.54 6.04
C VAL A 72 5.81 13.68 7.24
N LYS A 73 5.55 12.64 8.01
CA LYS A 73 4.72 12.70 9.22
C LYS A 73 5.22 13.69 10.26
N ARG A 74 6.52 13.91 10.36
CA ARG A 74 7.14 14.83 11.34
C ARG A 74 6.83 16.30 11.04
N PHE A 75 6.50 16.62 9.79
CA PHE A 75 6.24 18.00 9.39
C PHE A 75 4.81 18.43 9.68
N SER A 76 4.66 19.76 9.86
CA SER A 76 3.35 20.38 10.07
C SER A 76 2.59 20.50 8.75
N ARG A 77 1.26 20.31 8.80
CA ARG A 77 0.36 20.63 7.70
C ARG A 77 0.15 22.15 7.51
N PHE A 78 0.62 22.97 8.47
CA PHE A 78 0.51 24.42 8.42
C PHE A 78 1.76 25.01 7.76
N HIS A 79 1.63 25.42 6.50
CA HIS A 79 2.72 25.96 5.72
C HIS A 79 2.53 27.46 5.43
N PRO A 80 3.51 28.35 5.74
CA PRO A 80 3.29 29.79 5.65
C PRO A 80 3.18 30.36 4.23
N ARG A 81 3.61 29.62 3.20
CA ARG A 81 3.74 30.11 1.82
C ARG A 81 2.59 29.73 0.88
N TRP A 82 1.53 29.03 1.34
CA TRP A 82 0.56 28.41 0.43
C TRP A 82 -0.79 29.07 0.29
N GLY A 83 -1.55 28.65 -0.74
CA GLY A 83 -2.74 29.28 -1.34
C GLY A 83 -3.84 29.73 -0.38
N THR A 84 -4.05 29.11 0.77
CA THR A 84 -5.02 29.55 1.77
C THR A 84 -4.62 30.87 2.43
N ASN A 85 -3.32 31.12 2.59
CA ASN A 85 -2.82 32.41 3.05
C ASN A 85 -3.03 33.50 1.97
N PHE A 86 -2.87 33.13 0.68
CA PHE A 86 -3.21 33.99 -0.44
C PHE A 86 -4.69 34.34 -0.46
N LEU A 87 -5.57 33.35 -0.28
CA LEU A 87 -7.01 33.56 -0.25
C LEU A 87 -7.45 34.53 0.86
N PHE A 88 -6.85 34.40 2.05
CA PHE A 88 -7.12 35.32 3.16
C PHE A 88 -6.63 36.74 2.82
N LEU A 89 -5.40 36.86 2.34
CA LEU A 89 -4.81 38.15 2.03
C LEU A 89 -5.54 38.85 0.88
N ILE A 90 -5.95 38.12 -0.18
CA ILE A 90 -6.69 38.72 -1.28
C ILE A 90 -8.06 39.25 -0.83
N MET A 91 -8.73 38.55 0.10
CA MET A 91 -9.97 39.00 0.69
C MET A 91 -9.77 40.30 1.51
N PHE A 92 -8.73 40.29 2.37
CA PHE A 92 -8.43 41.43 3.22
C PHE A 92 -8.03 42.67 2.39
N VAL A 93 -7.14 42.49 1.41
CA VAL A 93 -6.73 43.55 0.48
C VAL A 93 -7.92 44.06 -0.35
N SER A 94 -8.82 43.14 -0.79
CA SER A 94 -10.03 43.49 -1.50
C SER A 94 -10.96 44.39 -0.67
N VAL A 95 -11.21 43.98 0.58
CA VAL A 95 -12.06 44.78 1.49
C VAL A 95 -11.47 46.17 1.70
N PHE A 96 -10.14 46.23 1.92
CA PHE A 96 -9.44 47.49 2.10
C PHE A 96 -9.54 48.40 0.86
N ILE A 97 -9.20 47.88 -0.32
CA ILE A 97 -9.22 48.68 -1.58
C ILE A 97 -10.67 49.10 -1.93
N PHE A 98 -11.63 48.17 -1.82
CA PHE A 98 -13.02 48.47 -2.16
C PHE A 98 -13.69 49.45 -1.18
N SER A 99 -13.18 49.59 0.03
CA SER A 99 -13.66 50.61 0.98
C SER A 99 -13.44 52.04 0.47
N PHE A 100 -12.47 52.25 -0.38
CA PHE A 100 -12.19 53.59 -0.98
C PHE A 100 -12.97 53.87 -2.26
N THR A 101 -13.71 52.89 -2.81
CA THR A 101 -14.41 53.08 -4.11
C THR A 101 -15.76 53.73 -4.03
N GLY A 102 -16.23 54.06 -2.81
CA GLY A 102 -17.52 54.71 -2.58
C GLY A 102 -18.74 53.80 -2.88
N TRP A 103 -19.90 54.27 -2.52
CA TRP A 103 -21.19 53.57 -2.74
C TRP A 103 -21.96 54.15 -3.93
N GLY A 104 -21.46 53.89 -5.15
CA GLY A 104 -22.16 54.22 -6.39
C GLY A 104 -23.29 53.24 -6.74
N GLY A 105 -23.87 53.39 -7.93
CA GLY A 105 -24.91 52.50 -8.45
C GLY A 105 -24.43 51.05 -8.56
N PHE A 106 -25.34 50.08 -8.53
CA PHE A 106 -25.04 48.64 -8.53
C PHE A 106 -24.11 48.23 -9.69
N LEU A 107 -24.42 48.70 -10.91
CA LEU A 107 -23.60 48.36 -12.09
C LEU A 107 -22.20 48.99 -12.00
N GLN A 108 -22.09 50.22 -11.56
CA GLN A 108 -20.80 50.92 -11.38
C GLN A 108 -19.91 50.17 -10.41
N ARG A 109 -20.45 49.63 -9.33
CA ARG A 109 -19.71 48.85 -8.34
C ARG A 109 -19.19 47.54 -8.92
N ILE A 110 -19.98 46.83 -9.72
CA ILE A 110 -19.56 45.58 -10.38
C ILE A 110 -18.40 45.87 -11.32
N VAL A 111 -18.54 46.87 -12.21
CA VAL A 111 -17.51 47.24 -13.18
C VAL A 111 -16.20 47.61 -12.48
N LEU A 112 -16.31 48.47 -11.45
CA LEU A 112 -15.14 48.94 -10.72
C LEU A 112 -14.44 47.80 -9.97
N ARG A 113 -15.16 46.87 -9.35
CA ARG A 113 -14.61 45.71 -8.70
C ARG A 113 -13.87 44.79 -9.69
N ILE A 114 -14.45 44.55 -10.86
CA ILE A 114 -13.81 43.75 -11.92
C ILE A 114 -12.50 44.41 -12.37
N LEU A 115 -12.50 45.72 -12.60
CA LEU A 115 -11.32 46.45 -13.01
C LEU A 115 -10.21 46.48 -11.96
N LEU A 116 -10.58 46.40 -10.67
CA LEU A 116 -9.62 46.41 -9.55
C LEU A 116 -9.05 45.00 -9.21
N ILE A 117 -9.65 43.90 -9.73
CA ILE A 117 -9.15 42.53 -9.45
C ILE A 117 -7.66 42.37 -9.77
N PRO A 118 -7.13 42.80 -10.94
CA PRO A 118 -5.70 42.64 -11.22
C PRO A 118 -4.82 43.42 -10.24
N ILE A 119 -5.25 44.57 -9.78
CA ILE A 119 -4.51 45.40 -8.82
C ILE A 119 -4.50 44.74 -7.45
N VAL A 120 -5.63 44.23 -6.99
CA VAL A 120 -5.75 43.48 -5.73
C VAL A 120 -4.89 42.23 -5.77
N ALA A 121 -4.93 41.48 -6.87
CA ALA A 121 -4.12 40.27 -7.04
C ALA A 121 -2.63 40.60 -7.03
N GLY A 122 -2.19 41.65 -7.74
CA GLY A 122 -0.80 42.07 -7.80
C GLY A 122 -0.26 42.51 -6.43
N ILE A 123 -1.00 43.33 -5.70
CA ILE A 123 -0.63 43.78 -4.35
C ILE A 123 -0.54 42.55 -3.41
N THR A 124 -1.53 41.66 -3.45
CA THR A 124 -1.55 40.45 -2.63
C THR A 124 -0.35 39.54 -2.93
N TYR A 125 0.00 39.38 -4.21
CA TYR A 125 1.16 38.60 -4.64
C TYR A 125 2.47 39.18 -4.07
N GLU A 126 2.68 40.47 -4.17
CA GLU A 126 3.89 41.11 -3.63
C GLU A 126 3.95 40.99 -2.09
N ILE A 127 2.82 41.11 -1.39
CA ILE A 127 2.76 40.89 0.06
C ILE A 127 3.20 39.45 0.40
N ILE A 128 2.68 38.43 -0.29
CA ILE A 128 3.04 37.03 -0.05
C ILE A 128 4.51 36.76 -0.36
N LYS A 129 5.00 37.31 -1.45
CA LYS A 129 6.41 37.18 -1.83
C LYS A 129 7.32 37.78 -0.78
N TRP A 130 6.95 38.93 -0.21
CA TRP A 130 7.65 39.55 0.90
C TRP A 130 7.56 38.69 2.18
N LEU A 131 6.37 38.19 2.53
CA LEU A 131 6.17 37.33 3.69
C LEU A 131 7.02 36.04 3.60
N GLY A 132 7.12 35.47 2.40
CA GLY A 132 7.93 34.27 2.15
C GLY A 132 9.43 34.46 2.36
N LYS A 133 9.94 35.70 2.30
CA LYS A 133 11.35 36.06 2.50
C LYS A 133 11.64 36.62 3.89
N SER A 134 10.62 36.96 4.66
CA SER A 134 10.74 37.67 5.93
C SER A 134 10.39 36.76 7.12
N ASN A 135 11.30 36.65 8.08
CA ASN A 135 11.11 35.95 9.34
C ASN A 135 10.78 36.89 10.52
N GLY A 136 10.47 38.16 10.23
CA GLY A 136 10.21 39.17 11.24
C GLY A 136 8.86 38.99 11.97
N VAL A 137 8.72 39.70 13.10
CA VAL A 137 7.48 39.67 13.91
C VAL A 137 6.27 40.13 13.10
N ILE A 138 6.43 41.16 12.24
CA ILE A 138 5.36 41.69 11.37
C ILE A 138 4.88 40.61 10.40
N ALA A 139 5.79 39.88 9.77
CA ALA A 139 5.45 38.80 8.86
C ALA A 139 4.65 37.69 9.57
N ARG A 140 5.00 37.35 10.80
CA ARG A 140 4.26 36.37 11.62
C ARG A 140 2.84 36.85 11.94
N ILE A 141 2.67 38.12 12.31
CA ILE A 141 1.36 38.69 12.62
C ILE A 141 0.44 38.67 11.39
N ILE A 142 0.97 39.07 10.21
CA ILE A 142 0.20 39.10 8.97
C ILE A 142 -0.16 37.70 8.46
N SER A 143 0.74 36.73 8.63
CA SER A 143 0.52 35.33 8.22
C SER A 143 -0.40 34.56 9.18
N TYR A 144 -0.50 34.96 10.45
CA TYR A 144 -1.22 34.22 11.48
C TYR A 144 -2.70 33.90 11.14
N PRO A 145 -3.51 34.86 10.65
CA PRO A 145 -4.88 34.56 10.26
C PRO A 145 -5.00 33.54 9.13
N GLY A 146 -4.11 33.62 8.13
CA GLY A 146 -4.03 32.65 7.03
C GLY A 146 -3.66 31.25 7.50
N LEU A 147 -2.71 31.13 8.44
CA LEU A 147 -2.36 29.82 9.05
C LEU A 147 -3.55 29.23 9.84
N LYS A 148 -4.34 30.07 10.53
CA LYS A 148 -5.56 29.60 11.20
C LYS A 148 -6.61 29.11 10.21
N LEU A 149 -6.70 29.73 9.03
CA LEU A 149 -7.57 29.30 7.95
C LEU A 149 -7.19 27.93 7.37
N GLN A 150 -5.89 27.61 7.32
CA GLN A 150 -5.43 26.27 6.94
C GLN A 150 -6.01 25.20 7.85
N GLY A 151 -6.27 25.49 9.12
CA GLY A 151 -6.96 24.60 10.04
C GLY A 151 -8.40 24.22 9.61
N LEU A 152 -9.05 25.05 8.79
CA LEU A 152 -10.37 24.75 8.21
C LEU A 152 -10.27 23.92 6.92
N THR A 153 -9.19 24.07 6.15
CA THR A 153 -9.03 23.48 4.81
C THR A 153 -8.07 22.31 4.74
N THR A 154 -7.40 21.98 5.83
CA THR A 154 -6.50 20.82 5.93
C THR A 154 -6.89 19.92 7.09
N ARG A 155 -6.67 18.63 6.94
CA ARG A 155 -6.79 17.62 8.01
C ARG A 155 -5.51 16.81 8.11
N GLU A 156 -5.36 16.08 9.20
CA GLU A 156 -4.24 15.15 9.35
C GLU A 156 -4.42 13.97 8.39
N PRO A 157 -3.46 13.70 7.49
CA PRO A 157 -3.56 12.63 6.51
C PRO A 157 -3.19 11.27 7.10
N ASP A 158 -3.70 10.20 6.50
CA ASP A 158 -3.23 8.85 6.72
C ASP A 158 -1.97 8.53 5.86
N ASP A 159 -1.37 7.36 6.12
CA ASP A 159 -0.13 6.94 5.46
C ASP A 159 -0.28 6.80 3.94
N LYS A 160 -1.41 6.30 3.48
CA LYS A 160 -1.70 6.13 2.05
C LYS A 160 -1.86 7.47 1.34
N GLN A 161 -2.43 8.44 2.00
CA GLN A 161 -2.57 9.81 1.46
C GLN A 161 -1.21 10.50 1.36
N ILE A 162 -0.32 10.26 2.33
CA ILE A 162 1.06 10.74 2.28
C ILE A 162 1.83 10.06 1.15
N GLU A 163 1.69 8.75 0.95
CA GLU A 163 2.30 8.03 -0.18
C GLU A 163 1.88 8.63 -1.54
N VAL A 164 0.59 8.94 -1.70
CA VAL A 164 0.08 9.59 -2.92
C VAL A 164 0.67 10.98 -3.11
N ALA A 165 0.77 11.78 -2.05
CA ALA A 165 1.36 13.12 -2.11
C ALA A 165 2.86 13.07 -2.46
N ILE A 166 3.61 12.12 -1.89
CA ILE A 166 5.03 11.89 -2.22
C ILE A 166 5.17 11.51 -3.70
N ALA A 167 4.37 10.56 -4.19
CA ALA A 167 4.40 10.14 -5.58
C ALA A 167 4.08 11.28 -6.54
N SER A 168 3.08 12.10 -6.21
CA SER A 168 2.68 13.27 -7.00
C SER A 168 3.78 14.33 -7.04
N LEU A 169 4.43 14.64 -5.90
CA LEU A 169 5.53 15.59 -5.85
C LEU A 169 6.74 15.10 -6.65
N LYS A 170 7.12 13.83 -6.47
CA LYS A 170 8.23 13.23 -7.24
C LYS A 170 7.98 13.31 -8.74
N ALA A 171 6.76 13.01 -9.18
CA ALA A 171 6.39 13.12 -10.59
C ALA A 171 6.42 14.56 -11.12
N ALA A 172 5.97 15.53 -10.33
CA ALA A 172 5.94 16.95 -10.69
C ALA A 172 7.35 17.56 -10.79
N GLU A 173 8.24 17.19 -9.87
CA GLU A 173 9.63 17.66 -9.83
C GLU A 173 10.59 16.85 -10.72
N GLY A 174 10.09 15.80 -11.39
CA GLY A 174 10.93 14.91 -12.20
C GLY A 174 11.95 14.12 -11.38
N ILE A 175 11.66 13.91 -10.09
CA ILE A 175 12.51 13.11 -9.20
C ILE A 175 12.27 11.65 -9.56
N GLU A 176 13.10 11.13 -10.46
CA GLU A 176 13.12 9.69 -10.74
C GLU A 176 13.59 8.95 -9.47
N GLU A 177 12.80 7.97 -9.02
CA GLU A 177 13.29 7.07 -7.99
C GLU A 177 14.54 6.35 -8.54
N ARG A 178 15.68 6.58 -7.90
CA ARG A 178 16.91 5.86 -8.26
C ARG A 178 16.62 4.36 -8.24
N GLU A 179 16.82 3.71 -9.37
CA GLU A 179 16.78 2.25 -9.45
C GLU A 179 17.78 1.66 -8.46
N LYS A 180 17.30 0.86 -7.52
CA LYS A 180 18.16 0.16 -6.58
C LYS A 180 18.82 -1.02 -7.27
N THR A 181 20.03 -1.34 -6.84
CA THR A 181 20.74 -2.53 -7.31
C THR A 181 20.24 -3.79 -6.59
N ILE A 182 20.51 -4.96 -7.16
CA ILE A 182 20.23 -6.27 -6.56
C ILE A 182 20.80 -6.31 -5.13
N GLY A 183 22.05 -5.90 -4.94
CA GLY A 183 22.70 -5.89 -3.63
C GLY A 183 22.02 -4.97 -2.62
N GLU A 184 21.60 -3.78 -3.04
CA GLU A 184 20.87 -2.84 -2.18
C GLU A 184 19.51 -3.41 -1.75
N LEU A 185 18.76 -4.02 -2.67
CA LEU A 185 17.48 -4.67 -2.37
C LEU A 185 17.62 -5.86 -1.41
N LEU A 186 18.62 -6.72 -1.63
CA LEU A 186 18.90 -7.85 -0.75
C LEU A 186 19.26 -7.39 0.66
N ASN A 187 20.08 -6.36 0.81
CA ASN A 187 20.46 -5.83 2.12
C ASN A 187 19.25 -5.25 2.86
N GLU A 188 18.39 -4.49 2.16
CA GLU A 188 17.19 -3.89 2.73
C GLU A 188 16.17 -4.97 3.12
N GLY A 189 15.88 -5.92 2.23
CA GLY A 189 14.98 -7.03 2.52
C GLY A 189 15.47 -7.89 3.68
N THR A 190 16.78 -8.18 3.74
CA THR A 190 17.39 -8.90 4.86
C THR A 190 17.21 -8.16 6.18
N LYS A 191 17.40 -6.83 6.18
CA LYS A 191 17.20 -6.01 7.37
C LYS A 191 15.73 -6.03 7.83
N ILE A 192 14.77 -5.80 6.92
CA ILE A 192 13.34 -5.81 7.25
C ILE A 192 12.92 -7.16 7.86
N LEU A 193 13.39 -8.27 7.29
CA LEU A 193 13.07 -9.60 7.80
C LEU A 193 13.80 -9.91 9.12
N GLY A 194 15.02 -9.41 9.30
CA GLY A 194 15.76 -9.53 10.55
C GLY A 194 15.11 -8.75 11.69
N ASP A 195 14.67 -7.51 11.42
CA ASP A 195 13.94 -6.69 12.39
C ASP A 195 12.58 -7.31 12.79
N ALA A 196 12.07 -8.24 11.99
CA ALA A 196 10.88 -9.04 12.27
C ALA A 196 11.19 -10.41 12.91
N ASP A 197 12.36 -10.63 13.48
CA ASP A 197 12.79 -11.90 14.11
C ASP A 197 12.61 -13.10 13.18
N ILE A 198 13.13 -13.04 11.96
CA ILE A 198 13.17 -14.13 11.00
C ILE A 198 14.63 -14.60 10.86
N ASP A 199 14.94 -15.77 11.43
CA ASP A 199 16.31 -16.33 11.46
C ASP A 199 16.89 -16.54 10.06
N THR A 200 16.04 -16.86 9.07
CA THR A 200 16.43 -17.10 7.68
C THR A 200 16.36 -15.84 6.81
N SER A 201 16.38 -14.64 7.42
CA SER A 201 16.14 -13.35 6.75
C SER A 201 16.91 -13.16 5.44
N ARG A 202 18.21 -13.49 5.41
CA ARG A 202 19.07 -13.37 4.23
C ARG A 202 18.68 -14.37 3.13
N LEU A 203 18.42 -15.62 3.51
CA LEU A 203 18.03 -16.66 2.57
C LEU A 203 16.65 -16.36 1.97
N ASP A 204 15.70 -16.00 2.82
CA ASP A 204 14.34 -15.68 2.38
C ASP A 204 14.34 -14.45 1.45
N SER A 205 15.12 -13.41 1.78
CA SER A 205 15.31 -12.23 0.92
C SER A 205 15.83 -12.63 -0.48
N GLN A 206 16.84 -13.51 -0.55
CA GLN A 206 17.39 -14.02 -1.82
C GLN A 206 16.37 -14.82 -2.62
N LEU A 207 15.64 -15.73 -1.99
CA LEU A 207 14.62 -16.54 -2.64
C LEU A 207 13.50 -15.68 -3.22
N LEU A 208 13.02 -14.69 -2.45
CA LEU A 208 11.95 -13.79 -2.88
C LEU A 208 12.37 -12.88 -4.04
N LEU A 209 13.60 -12.33 -4.00
CA LEU A 209 14.11 -11.52 -5.10
C LEU A 209 14.38 -12.38 -6.34
N GLY A 210 14.91 -13.60 -6.16
CA GLY A 210 15.10 -14.56 -7.23
C GLY A 210 13.82 -14.89 -7.97
N LYS A 211 12.72 -15.11 -7.23
CA LYS A 211 11.39 -15.32 -7.80
C LYS A 211 10.92 -14.12 -8.65
N VAL A 212 11.10 -12.89 -8.14
CA VAL A 212 10.66 -11.67 -8.85
C VAL A 212 11.46 -11.45 -10.13
N LEU A 213 12.76 -11.73 -10.10
CA LEU A 213 13.65 -11.54 -11.25
C LEU A 213 13.74 -12.76 -12.17
N GLU A 214 13.15 -13.91 -11.77
CA GLU A 214 13.28 -15.21 -12.44
C GLU A 214 14.76 -15.62 -12.59
N LYS A 215 15.54 -15.39 -11.54
CA LYS A 215 16.97 -15.66 -11.47
C LYS A 215 17.32 -16.51 -10.26
N ASP A 216 18.36 -17.33 -10.41
CA ASP A 216 18.88 -18.13 -9.33
C ASP A 216 19.75 -17.34 -8.33
N LYS A 217 20.05 -17.96 -7.21
CA LYS A 217 20.86 -17.37 -6.14
C LYS A 217 22.26 -16.97 -6.63
N LEU A 218 22.87 -17.76 -7.52
CA LEU A 218 24.20 -17.48 -8.04
C LEU A 218 24.21 -16.20 -8.86
N TYR A 219 23.21 -16.02 -9.70
CA TYR A 219 23.03 -14.80 -10.49
C TYR A 219 22.92 -13.55 -9.58
N LEU A 220 22.10 -13.62 -8.52
CA LEU A 220 21.92 -12.49 -7.61
C LEU A 220 23.21 -12.07 -6.91
N ILE A 221 24.10 -13.04 -6.61
CA ILE A 221 25.39 -12.78 -5.95
C ILE A 221 26.37 -12.17 -6.94
N THR A 222 26.47 -12.73 -8.14
CA THR A 222 27.43 -12.30 -9.16
C THR A 222 27.08 -10.97 -9.82
N ASN A 223 25.78 -10.61 -9.87
CA ASN A 223 25.28 -9.39 -10.50
C ASN A 223 24.72 -8.38 -9.47
N SER A 224 25.31 -8.33 -8.28
CA SER A 224 24.83 -7.49 -7.18
C SER A 224 24.76 -5.99 -7.50
N THR A 225 25.49 -5.50 -8.51
CA THR A 225 25.49 -4.11 -8.96
C THR A 225 24.49 -3.81 -10.08
N GLU A 226 23.80 -4.84 -10.59
CA GLU A 226 22.77 -4.66 -11.63
C GLU A 226 21.55 -3.96 -11.04
N LYS A 227 21.02 -2.99 -11.81
CA LYS A 227 19.86 -2.20 -11.43
C LYS A 227 18.58 -2.98 -11.66
N VAL A 228 17.65 -2.85 -10.70
CA VAL A 228 16.33 -3.49 -10.74
C VAL A 228 15.27 -2.44 -11.03
N SER A 229 14.38 -2.73 -11.98
CA SER A 229 13.28 -1.84 -12.33
C SER A 229 12.36 -1.55 -11.14
N ASN A 230 11.76 -0.36 -11.10
CA ASN A 230 10.82 0.01 -10.03
C ASN A 230 9.62 -0.95 -9.92
N SER A 231 9.14 -1.51 -11.04
CA SER A 231 8.08 -2.52 -11.03
C SER A 231 8.49 -3.79 -10.27
N ASN A 232 9.70 -4.29 -10.51
CA ASN A 232 10.21 -5.48 -9.80
C ASN A 232 10.54 -5.16 -8.34
N LYS A 233 11.06 -3.96 -8.05
CA LYS A 233 11.25 -3.48 -6.67
C LYS A 233 9.94 -3.52 -5.87
N VAL A 234 8.83 -3.00 -6.42
CA VAL A 234 7.52 -3.04 -5.75
C VAL A 234 7.08 -4.48 -5.50
N LYS A 235 7.13 -5.35 -6.52
CA LYS A 235 6.77 -6.77 -6.37
C LYS A 235 7.61 -7.46 -5.27
N TYR A 236 8.90 -7.17 -5.23
CA TYR A 236 9.79 -7.73 -4.22
C TYR A 236 9.39 -7.32 -2.80
N PHE A 237 9.15 -6.02 -2.56
CA PHE A 237 8.75 -5.58 -1.22
C PHE A 237 7.34 -6.05 -0.82
N ASP A 238 6.44 -6.29 -1.76
CA ASP A 238 5.16 -6.94 -1.47
C ASP A 238 5.35 -8.38 -0.94
N LEU A 239 6.32 -9.13 -1.52
CA LEU A 239 6.66 -10.47 -1.01
C LEU A 239 7.38 -10.40 0.35
N ILE A 240 8.30 -9.46 0.53
CA ILE A 240 8.95 -9.19 1.83
C ILE A 240 7.92 -8.89 2.91
N LYS A 241 6.92 -8.07 2.63
CA LYS A 241 5.84 -7.75 3.57
C LYS A 241 5.02 -8.97 3.98
N LYS A 242 4.70 -9.87 3.04
CA LYS A 242 4.04 -11.15 3.36
C LYS A 242 4.91 -11.99 4.31
N ARG A 243 6.21 -12.07 4.03
CA ARG A 243 7.15 -12.83 4.87
C ARG A 243 7.35 -12.18 6.24
N GLN A 244 7.43 -10.85 6.31
CA GLN A 244 7.46 -10.07 7.55
C GLN A 244 6.26 -10.40 8.46
N ASN A 245 5.08 -10.61 7.87
CA ASN A 245 3.88 -11.07 8.57
C ASN A 245 3.90 -12.57 8.92
N LYS A 246 5.10 -13.18 8.96
CA LYS A 246 5.33 -14.58 9.34
C LYS A 246 4.77 -15.64 8.36
N MET A 247 4.30 -15.24 7.17
CA MET A 247 3.91 -16.24 6.15
C MET A 247 5.13 -17.08 5.76
N PRO A 248 5.06 -18.42 5.76
CA PRO A 248 6.15 -19.28 5.33
C PRO A 248 6.63 -18.96 3.92
N VAL A 249 7.94 -18.86 3.73
CA VAL A 249 8.53 -18.49 2.42
C VAL A 249 8.09 -19.44 1.30
N ARG A 250 7.93 -20.73 1.57
CA ARG A 250 7.48 -21.72 0.58
C ARG A 250 6.05 -21.46 0.09
N TYR A 251 5.15 -20.98 0.94
CA TYR A 251 3.82 -20.55 0.49
C TYR A 251 3.87 -19.30 -0.37
N ILE A 252 4.76 -18.36 -0.06
CA ILE A 252 4.96 -17.15 -0.88
C ILE A 252 5.54 -17.53 -2.25
N LEU A 253 6.47 -18.48 -2.28
CA LEU A 253 7.03 -19.03 -3.50
C LEU A 253 6.02 -19.88 -4.28
N GLY A 254 5.10 -20.55 -3.58
CA GLY A 254 4.17 -21.50 -4.17
C GLY A 254 4.82 -22.81 -4.60
N GLU A 255 6.03 -23.10 -4.13
CA GLU A 255 6.80 -24.29 -4.51
C GLU A 255 7.74 -24.76 -3.41
N CYS A 256 8.00 -26.07 -3.41
CA CYS A 256 8.85 -26.76 -2.45
C CYS A 256 9.49 -27.98 -3.10
N ASP A 257 10.78 -28.17 -2.88
CA ASP A 257 11.49 -29.40 -3.24
C ASP A 257 11.21 -30.49 -2.20
N PHE A 258 10.96 -31.70 -2.66
CA PHE A 258 10.85 -32.90 -1.82
C PHE A 258 11.23 -34.14 -2.62
N MET A 259 12.10 -34.98 -2.08
CA MET A 259 12.63 -36.17 -2.79
C MET A 259 13.21 -35.86 -4.19
N GLY A 260 13.76 -34.66 -4.40
CA GLY A 260 14.26 -34.20 -5.71
C GLY A 260 13.20 -33.89 -6.75
N LEU A 261 11.93 -33.77 -6.33
CA LEU A 261 10.78 -33.40 -7.16
C LEU A 261 10.23 -32.03 -6.76
N ASP A 262 9.65 -31.32 -7.73
CA ASP A 262 9.02 -30.03 -7.49
C ASP A 262 7.56 -30.19 -7.11
N PHE A 263 7.17 -29.66 -5.97
CA PHE A 263 5.79 -29.62 -5.49
C PHE A 263 5.25 -28.20 -5.41
N TYR A 264 4.04 -28.00 -5.90
CA TYR A 264 3.26 -26.82 -5.59
C TYR A 264 2.72 -26.91 -4.17
N VAL A 265 2.80 -25.80 -3.43
CA VAL A 265 2.26 -25.67 -2.07
C VAL A 265 1.57 -24.33 -1.90
N GLU A 266 0.46 -24.32 -1.15
CA GLU A 266 -0.24 -23.11 -0.74
C GLU A 266 -0.75 -23.28 0.70
N GLU A 267 -1.22 -22.19 1.30
CA GLU A 267 -1.82 -22.22 2.64
C GLU A 267 -2.99 -23.22 2.68
N GLY A 268 -3.01 -24.08 3.70
CA GLY A 268 -3.99 -25.16 3.86
C GLY A 268 -3.47 -26.56 3.59
N VAL A 269 -2.21 -26.72 3.13
CA VAL A 269 -1.51 -28.03 3.08
C VAL A 269 -0.21 -27.92 3.86
N LEU A 270 0.22 -29.03 4.46
CA LEU A 270 1.54 -29.08 5.11
C LEU A 270 2.63 -28.92 4.03
N ILE A 271 3.59 -28.03 4.27
CA ILE A 271 4.81 -27.96 3.46
C ILE A 271 5.61 -29.25 3.70
N PRO A 272 5.90 -30.05 2.66
CA PRO A 272 6.70 -31.25 2.81
C PRO A 272 8.00 -31.01 3.57
N ARG A 273 8.33 -31.89 4.52
CA ARG A 273 9.52 -31.77 5.37
C ARG A 273 10.52 -32.84 5.02
N SER A 274 11.81 -32.55 5.17
CA SER A 274 12.90 -33.51 4.97
C SER A 274 12.78 -34.75 5.83
N ASP A 275 12.23 -34.62 7.06
CA ASP A 275 12.00 -35.80 7.93
C ASP A 275 11.02 -36.81 7.30
N THR A 276 10.07 -36.32 6.47
CA THR A 276 9.10 -37.16 5.75
C THR A 276 9.76 -37.93 4.58
N GLU A 277 10.91 -37.46 4.06
CA GLU A 277 11.64 -38.15 3.02
C GLU A 277 12.12 -39.56 3.51
N VAL A 278 12.50 -39.64 4.79
CA VAL A 278 12.86 -40.90 5.42
C VAL A 278 11.70 -41.92 5.34
N LEU A 279 10.45 -41.48 5.54
CA LEU A 279 9.28 -42.36 5.41
C LEU A 279 9.17 -42.87 3.97
N VAL A 280 9.33 -42.01 2.96
CA VAL A 280 9.30 -42.42 1.55
C VAL A 280 10.41 -43.42 1.25
N GLU A 281 11.65 -43.18 1.71
CA GLU A 281 12.77 -44.06 1.52
C GLU A 281 12.54 -45.47 2.15
N GLU A 282 11.98 -45.53 3.37
CA GLU A 282 11.65 -46.80 4.01
C GLU A 282 10.55 -47.56 3.27
N VAL A 283 9.50 -46.87 2.81
CA VAL A 283 8.45 -47.50 2.01
C VAL A 283 8.98 -48.01 0.68
N LEU A 284 9.89 -47.26 0.01
CA LEU A 284 10.54 -47.72 -1.23
C LEU A 284 11.35 -49.01 -1.07
N LYS A 285 11.91 -49.26 0.12
CA LYS A 285 12.63 -50.54 0.42
C LYS A 285 11.66 -51.72 0.54
N LEU A 286 10.40 -51.46 0.96
CA LEU A 286 9.38 -52.49 1.12
C LEU A 286 8.70 -52.86 -0.21
N ILE A 287 8.73 -51.99 -1.22
CA ILE A 287 8.13 -52.19 -2.54
C ILE A 287 9.06 -53.08 -3.39
N PRO A 288 8.68 -54.31 -3.73
CA PRO A 288 9.45 -55.15 -4.63
C PRO A 288 9.58 -54.55 -6.03
N ILE A 289 10.71 -54.72 -6.68
CA ILE A 289 10.92 -54.27 -8.05
C ILE A 289 10.10 -55.16 -9.00
N ASN A 290 9.52 -54.59 -10.06
CA ASN A 290 8.71 -55.24 -11.08
C ASN A 290 7.47 -56.00 -10.53
N LYS A 291 6.80 -55.43 -9.53
CA LYS A 291 5.56 -55.94 -9.02
C LYS A 291 4.48 -54.88 -8.98
N GLU A 292 3.40 -55.09 -9.66
CA GLU A 292 2.25 -54.23 -9.59
C GLU A 292 1.64 -54.22 -8.18
N LEU A 293 1.55 -53.04 -7.57
CA LEU A 293 0.98 -52.86 -6.23
C LEU A 293 0.03 -51.65 -6.22
N GLU A 294 -1.02 -51.78 -5.43
CA GLU A 294 -1.91 -50.69 -5.07
C GLU A 294 -1.44 -50.08 -3.74
N VAL A 295 -1.13 -48.78 -3.76
CA VAL A 295 -0.67 -48.02 -2.60
C VAL A 295 -1.68 -46.93 -2.27
N CYS A 296 -1.85 -46.65 -1.00
CA CYS A 296 -2.69 -45.52 -0.51
C CYS A 296 -1.81 -44.57 0.28
N ASP A 297 -1.83 -43.30 -0.08
CA ASP A 297 -1.31 -42.19 0.75
C ASP A 297 -2.49 -41.54 1.47
N LEU A 298 -2.63 -41.81 2.76
CA LEU A 298 -3.74 -41.35 3.58
C LEU A 298 -3.40 -40.05 4.30
N CYS A 299 -4.29 -39.05 4.25
CA CYS A 299 -4.04 -37.68 4.67
C CYS A 299 -2.94 -37.03 3.82
N SER A 300 -3.10 -37.11 2.52
CA SER A 300 -2.03 -36.86 1.53
C SER A 300 -1.55 -35.41 1.49
N GLY A 301 -2.37 -34.44 1.90
CA GLY A 301 -2.01 -33.02 1.96
C GLY A 301 -1.61 -32.44 0.59
N SER A 302 -0.30 -32.37 0.33
CA SER A 302 0.24 -31.97 -0.98
C SER A 302 0.44 -33.13 -1.96
N GLY A 303 0.22 -34.37 -1.54
CA GLY A 303 0.48 -35.59 -2.31
C GLY A 303 1.98 -35.96 -2.36
N ALA A 304 2.79 -35.37 -1.50
CA ALA A 304 4.24 -35.49 -1.61
C ALA A 304 4.76 -36.93 -1.45
N ILE A 305 4.16 -37.73 -0.56
CA ILE A 305 4.56 -39.11 -0.29
C ILE A 305 4.16 -39.98 -1.47
N GLY A 306 2.89 -40.06 -1.81
CA GLY A 306 2.39 -40.95 -2.84
C GLY A 306 2.92 -40.63 -4.23
N ILE A 307 3.00 -39.34 -4.60
CA ILE A 307 3.60 -38.89 -5.86
C ILE A 307 5.09 -39.31 -5.94
N SER A 308 5.86 -39.15 -4.86
CA SER A 308 7.25 -39.56 -4.84
C SER A 308 7.39 -41.10 -4.97
N LEU A 309 6.53 -41.86 -4.29
CA LEU A 309 6.52 -43.32 -4.43
C LEU A 309 6.24 -43.73 -5.87
N ALA A 310 5.25 -43.16 -6.52
CA ALA A 310 4.88 -43.44 -7.91
C ALA A 310 5.99 -42.99 -8.89
N HIS A 311 6.72 -41.92 -8.59
CA HIS A 311 7.85 -41.47 -9.42
C HIS A 311 9.00 -42.49 -9.41
N TYR A 312 9.40 -42.98 -8.21
CA TYR A 312 10.51 -43.90 -8.06
C TYR A 312 10.17 -45.38 -8.30
N ARG A 313 8.87 -45.71 -8.37
CA ARG A 313 8.36 -47.05 -8.66
C ARG A 313 7.31 -47.01 -9.78
N PRO A 314 7.73 -47.27 -11.03
CA PRO A 314 6.81 -47.15 -12.17
C PRO A 314 5.70 -48.23 -12.19
N ASP A 315 5.89 -49.31 -11.44
CA ASP A 315 4.98 -50.46 -11.42
C ASP A 315 3.85 -50.35 -10.39
N ILE A 316 3.76 -49.21 -9.64
CA ILE A 316 2.71 -49.03 -8.64
C ILE A 316 1.65 -48.05 -9.10
N LYS A 317 0.44 -48.23 -8.58
CA LYS A 317 -0.66 -47.25 -8.62
C LYS A 317 -0.89 -46.71 -7.24
N VAL A 318 -1.15 -45.39 -7.16
CA VAL A 318 -1.32 -44.69 -5.90
C VAL A 318 -2.63 -43.95 -5.86
N ASP A 319 -3.37 -44.12 -4.78
CA ASP A 319 -4.50 -43.26 -4.43
C ASP A 319 -4.08 -42.32 -3.31
N GLU A 320 -4.15 -41.03 -3.62
CA GLU A 320 -4.02 -39.91 -2.69
C GLU A 320 -5.37 -39.66 -2.04
N ILE A 321 -5.44 -39.75 -0.71
CA ILE A 321 -6.71 -39.62 0.02
C ILE A 321 -6.64 -38.45 0.98
N ASP A 322 -7.55 -37.51 0.86
CA ASP A 322 -7.73 -36.43 1.81
C ASP A 322 -9.18 -35.95 1.84
N LEU A 323 -9.57 -35.27 2.92
CA LEU A 323 -10.95 -34.80 3.14
C LEU A 323 -11.19 -33.41 2.55
N TYR A 324 -10.17 -32.53 2.63
CA TYR A 324 -10.33 -31.10 2.44
C TYR A 324 -10.14 -30.64 0.98
N PRO A 325 -10.80 -29.53 0.57
CA PRO A 325 -10.73 -29.06 -0.83
C PRO A 325 -9.35 -28.48 -1.21
N VAL A 326 -8.57 -27.95 -0.25
CA VAL A 326 -7.24 -27.42 -0.56
C VAL A 326 -6.24 -28.54 -0.88
N PRO A 327 -6.10 -29.60 -0.06
CA PRO A 327 -5.37 -30.81 -0.43
C PRO A 327 -5.79 -31.38 -1.80
N GLU A 328 -7.09 -31.52 -2.07
CA GLU A 328 -7.59 -31.99 -3.38
C GLU A 328 -7.02 -31.16 -4.54
N LYS A 329 -7.12 -29.85 -4.45
CA LYS A 329 -6.60 -28.93 -5.48
C LYS A 329 -5.10 -29.05 -5.66
N VAL A 330 -4.36 -29.04 -4.53
CA VAL A 330 -2.90 -29.05 -4.51
C VAL A 330 -2.36 -30.37 -5.02
N THR A 331 -2.87 -31.51 -4.52
CA THR A 331 -2.46 -32.85 -4.95
C THR A 331 -2.71 -33.07 -6.44
N LYS A 332 -3.92 -32.74 -6.95
CA LYS A 332 -4.21 -32.84 -8.39
C LYS A 332 -3.23 -32.01 -9.25
N LYS A 333 -2.88 -30.80 -8.78
CA LYS A 333 -1.89 -29.96 -9.47
C LYS A 333 -0.50 -30.60 -9.45
N ASN A 334 -0.10 -31.24 -8.35
CA ASN A 334 1.19 -31.91 -8.22
C ASN A 334 1.26 -33.20 -9.02
N ILE A 335 0.18 -33.95 -9.15
CA ILE A 335 0.09 -35.12 -10.04
C ILE A 335 0.41 -34.70 -11.49
N ILE A 336 -0.24 -33.65 -11.98
CA ILE A 336 -0.01 -33.11 -13.33
C ILE A 336 1.42 -32.59 -13.48
N ARG A 337 1.92 -31.84 -12.47
CA ARG A 337 3.28 -31.25 -12.49
C ARG A 337 4.36 -32.29 -12.62
N ASN A 338 4.12 -33.50 -12.07
CA ASN A 338 5.08 -34.62 -12.09
C ASN A 338 4.75 -35.69 -13.17
N ASN A 339 3.78 -35.42 -14.07
CA ASN A 339 3.37 -36.29 -15.17
C ASN A 339 2.96 -37.71 -14.72
N LEU A 340 2.11 -37.82 -13.69
CA LEU A 340 1.73 -39.09 -13.06
C LEU A 340 0.21 -39.37 -13.13
N GLU A 341 -0.54 -38.68 -14.01
CA GLU A 341 -2.00 -38.77 -14.13
C GLU A 341 -2.50 -40.18 -14.49
N ASP A 342 -1.66 -40.99 -15.09
CA ASP A 342 -1.95 -42.37 -15.47
C ASP A 342 -1.86 -43.36 -14.31
N ARG A 343 -1.19 -43.03 -13.22
CA ARG A 343 -0.89 -43.93 -12.11
C ARG A 343 -1.23 -43.40 -10.71
N VAL A 344 -1.46 -42.12 -10.59
CA VAL A 344 -1.81 -41.47 -9.32
C VAL A 344 -3.18 -40.82 -9.45
N SER A 345 -4.10 -41.18 -8.56
CA SER A 345 -5.43 -40.60 -8.52
C SER A 345 -5.73 -39.97 -7.15
N PHE A 346 -6.66 -39.02 -7.10
CA PHE A 346 -7.10 -38.40 -5.85
C PHE A 346 -8.51 -38.86 -5.51
N ILE A 347 -8.70 -39.31 -4.28
CA ILE A 347 -10.01 -39.72 -3.73
C ILE A 347 -10.33 -38.79 -2.55
N LYS A 348 -11.44 -38.06 -2.66
CA LYS A 348 -11.96 -37.28 -1.55
C LYS A 348 -12.69 -38.17 -0.57
N SER A 349 -12.17 -38.35 0.64
CA SER A 349 -12.73 -39.23 1.66
C SER A 349 -12.36 -38.76 3.07
N ASP A 350 -13.27 -38.99 4.02
CA ASP A 350 -12.93 -38.99 5.43
C ASP A 350 -12.25 -40.34 5.74
N LEU A 351 -10.91 -40.22 5.96
CA LEU A 351 -10.07 -41.40 6.05
C LEU A 351 -10.36 -42.40 4.90
N LEU A 352 -10.69 -43.65 5.21
CA LEU A 352 -10.90 -44.72 4.25
C LEU A 352 -12.40 -44.99 3.91
N ASP A 353 -13.31 -44.13 4.34
CA ASP A 353 -14.76 -44.37 4.21
C ASP A 353 -15.23 -44.68 2.76
N GLU A 354 -14.80 -43.85 1.81
CA GLU A 354 -15.18 -44.04 0.40
C GLU A 354 -14.53 -45.29 -0.21
N VAL A 355 -13.33 -45.64 0.24
CA VAL A 355 -12.61 -46.83 -0.20
C VAL A 355 -13.25 -48.10 0.33
N ILE A 356 -13.71 -48.10 1.59
CA ILE A 356 -14.43 -49.22 2.21
C ILE A 356 -15.75 -49.49 1.51
N LYS A 357 -16.52 -48.45 1.14
CA LYS A 357 -17.77 -48.56 0.42
C LYS A 357 -17.65 -49.32 -0.91
N VAL A 358 -16.53 -49.15 -1.61
CA VAL A 358 -16.26 -49.82 -2.88
C VAL A 358 -15.44 -51.12 -2.72
N ASN A 359 -15.16 -51.53 -1.47
CA ASN A 359 -14.38 -52.71 -1.12
C ASN A 359 -13.00 -52.76 -1.80
N LYS A 360 -12.37 -51.57 -2.01
CA LYS A 360 -11.00 -51.47 -2.57
C LYS A 360 -9.99 -51.89 -1.50
N ARG A 361 -8.92 -52.53 -1.90
CA ARG A 361 -7.85 -53.01 -1.01
C ARG A 361 -6.50 -52.49 -1.49
N TYR A 362 -5.60 -52.21 -0.57
CA TYR A 362 -4.25 -51.75 -0.85
C TYR A 362 -3.26 -52.78 -0.35
N ASN A 363 -2.13 -52.85 -1.01
CA ASN A 363 -0.98 -53.62 -0.57
C ASN A 363 -0.17 -52.86 0.52
N ILE A 364 -0.14 -51.54 0.40
CA ILE A 364 0.55 -50.64 1.34
C ILE A 364 -0.35 -49.45 1.61
N ILE A 365 -0.46 -49.06 2.85
CA ILE A 365 -1.04 -47.79 3.28
C ILE A 365 0.07 -47.00 3.99
N VAL A 366 0.35 -45.81 3.51
CA VAL A 366 1.25 -44.83 4.12
C VAL A 366 0.51 -43.63 4.57
N SER A 367 0.91 -42.99 5.67
CA SER A 367 0.26 -41.81 6.16
C SER A 367 1.22 -40.95 7.00
N ASN A 368 1.13 -39.66 6.83
CA ASN A 368 1.65 -38.65 7.76
C ASN A 368 0.49 -37.76 8.25
N PRO A 369 -0.37 -38.28 9.14
CA PRO A 369 -1.61 -37.61 9.54
C PRO A 369 -1.32 -36.39 10.44
N PRO A 370 -2.26 -35.45 10.56
CA PRO A 370 -2.16 -34.38 11.52
C PRO A 370 -2.16 -34.92 12.95
N TYR A 371 -1.23 -34.43 13.79
CA TYR A 371 -1.05 -34.87 15.18
C TYR A 371 -1.20 -33.73 16.19
N ILE A 372 -1.78 -32.60 15.74
CA ILE A 372 -2.09 -31.46 16.62
C ILE A 372 -3.45 -31.72 17.24
N LYS A 373 -3.54 -31.60 18.56
CA LYS A 373 -4.83 -31.66 19.26
C LYS A 373 -5.69 -30.50 18.81
N GLU A 374 -6.94 -30.75 18.46
CA GLU A 374 -7.96 -29.71 18.40
C GLU A 374 -8.15 -29.13 19.81
N GLU A 375 -8.00 -27.82 19.99
CA GLU A 375 -8.28 -27.11 21.24
C GLU A 375 -9.80 -26.85 21.41
#